data_5fd94c35783b11e648c17dd7b580ad25
#
_entry.id   5fd94c35783b11e648c17dd7b580ad25
#
_cell.length_a   1.000
_cell.length_b   1.000
_cell.length_c   1.000
_cell.angle_alpha   90.00
_cell.angle_beta   90.00
_cell.angle_gamma   90.00
#
_symmetry.space_group_name_H-M   'P 1'
#
loop_
_entity.id
_entity.type
_entity.pdbx_description
1 polymer ?
#
loop_
_entity_poly.entity_id
_entity_poly.type
_entity_poly.pdbx_seq_one_letter_code
_entity_poly.pdbx_strand_id
1 'polypeptide(L)'
;AGQIYDTNRFTVKLMLEKLNCDVLDFGILPDNQAEFEAAFVKAQAQADLVITSGGVSVGEADFTKTVLEKVGQVNFWKIAMKPGKPFAFGKLENAWFCGLPGNPVSALVTFYQLVQPAIAKLSGKKHPKKQPHFQAIAQTNLKKAPGRLDFQRGFYQICLLYTSPSPRDQRGS
;
A
#
# COMPACT_ATOMS: atom_id res chain seq x y z
N ALA A 1 -15.87 -9.69 -24.01
CA ALA A 1 -16.47 -9.04 -22.83
C ALA A 1 -15.96 -9.74 -21.58
N GLY A 2 -15.43 -9.02 -20.58
CA GLY A 2 -14.93 -9.58 -19.31
C GLY A 2 -13.49 -9.15 -18.95
N GLN A 3 -12.87 -8.29 -19.71
CA GLN A 3 -11.56 -7.75 -19.34
C GLN A 3 -11.72 -6.59 -18.35
N ILE A 4 -10.87 -6.58 -17.30
CA ILE A 4 -10.79 -5.52 -16.31
C ILE A 4 -9.56 -4.67 -16.63
N TYR A 5 -9.69 -3.36 -16.57
CA TYR A 5 -8.54 -2.47 -16.71
C TYR A 5 -7.59 -2.61 -15.53
N ASP A 6 -6.28 -2.64 -15.80
CA ASP A 6 -5.25 -2.65 -14.76
C ASP A 6 -5.10 -1.23 -14.16
N THR A 7 -6.00 -0.89 -13.26
CA THR A 7 -5.98 0.39 -12.55
C THR A 7 -4.88 0.43 -11.49
N ASN A 8 -4.48 -0.72 -10.94
CA ASN A 8 -3.48 -0.79 -9.87
C ASN A 8 -2.10 -0.34 -10.36
N ARG A 9 -1.65 -0.84 -11.52
CA ARG A 9 -0.37 -0.47 -12.11
C ARG A 9 -0.25 1.03 -12.27
N PHE A 10 -1.26 1.66 -12.88
CA PHE A 10 -1.30 3.10 -13.07
C PHE A 10 -1.29 3.88 -11.75
N THR A 11 -2.12 3.46 -10.79
CA THR A 11 -2.22 4.10 -9.48
C THR A 11 -0.91 4.00 -8.71
N VAL A 12 -0.31 2.81 -8.64
CA VAL A 12 0.96 2.59 -7.94
C VAL A 12 2.09 3.38 -8.57
N LYS A 13 2.15 3.44 -9.92
CA LYS A 13 3.10 4.29 -10.64
C LYS A 13 3.01 5.75 -10.21
N LEU A 14 1.82 6.35 -10.24
CA LEU A 14 1.63 7.74 -9.82
C LEU A 14 2.01 7.97 -8.33
N MET A 15 1.74 7.00 -7.47
CA MET A 15 2.12 7.08 -6.06
C MET A 15 3.63 7.05 -5.87
N LEU A 16 4.35 6.24 -6.65
CA LEU A 16 5.81 6.16 -6.64
C LEU A 16 6.45 7.44 -7.17
N GLU A 17 5.95 7.97 -8.29
CA GLU A 17 6.39 9.25 -8.85
C GLU A 17 6.22 10.41 -7.86
N LYS A 18 5.10 10.43 -7.11
CA LYS A 18 4.87 11.38 -6.01
C LYS A 18 5.89 11.27 -4.87
N LEU A 19 6.52 10.13 -4.70
CA LEU A 19 7.58 9.89 -3.72
C LEU A 19 8.97 10.18 -4.29
N ASN A 20 9.06 10.70 -5.52
CA ASN A 20 10.29 10.94 -6.29
C ASN A 20 11.06 9.63 -6.54
N CYS A 21 10.36 8.55 -6.86
CA CYS A 21 10.97 7.32 -7.32
C CYS A 21 11.06 7.31 -8.84
N ASP A 22 12.16 6.81 -9.37
CA ASP A 22 12.26 6.44 -10.79
C ASP A 22 11.54 5.11 -11.00
N VAL A 23 10.53 5.10 -11.88
CA VAL A 23 9.65 3.95 -12.06
C VAL A 23 9.94 3.24 -13.36
N LEU A 24 10.37 1.98 -13.25
CA LEU A 24 10.49 1.05 -14.36
C LEU A 24 9.21 0.23 -14.47
N ASP A 25 8.41 0.52 -15.48
CA ASP A 25 7.12 -0.15 -15.68
C ASP A 25 7.26 -1.36 -16.60
N PHE A 26 7.13 -2.56 -16.05
CA PHE A 26 7.25 -3.83 -16.77
C PHE A 26 5.94 -4.27 -17.43
N GLY A 27 4.86 -3.50 -17.30
CA GLY A 27 3.56 -3.82 -17.86
C GLY A 27 2.83 -4.94 -17.13
N ILE A 28 1.94 -5.61 -17.85
CA ILE A 28 1.21 -6.78 -17.36
C ILE A 28 2.01 -8.02 -17.76
N LEU A 29 2.41 -8.79 -16.77
CA LEU A 29 3.10 -10.05 -17.03
C LEU A 29 2.08 -11.13 -17.40
N PRO A 30 2.36 -11.96 -18.41
CA PRO A 30 1.50 -13.07 -18.75
C PRO A 30 1.51 -14.13 -17.65
N ASP A 31 0.48 -14.96 -17.62
CA ASP A 31 0.34 -16.07 -16.68
C ASP A 31 1.22 -17.26 -17.11
N ASN A 32 2.53 -17.01 -17.17
CA ASN A 32 3.56 -17.94 -17.60
C ASN A 32 4.75 -17.89 -16.66
N GLN A 33 5.07 -19.00 -16.04
CA GLN A 33 6.11 -19.08 -15.02
C GLN A 33 7.49 -18.62 -15.52
N ALA A 34 7.89 -19.02 -16.72
CA ALA A 34 9.21 -18.69 -17.27
C ALA A 34 9.36 -17.19 -17.56
N GLU A 35 8.32 -16.58 -18.14
CA GLU A 35 8.30 -15.14 -18.41
C GLU A 35 8.25 -14.33 -17.13
N PHE A 36 7.50 -14.80 -16.14
CA PHE A 36 7.43 -14.20 -14.82
C PHE A 36 8.80 -14.22 -14.10
N GLU A 37 9.48 -15.40 -14.11
CA GLU A 37 10.83 -15.56 -13.54
C GLU A 37 11.85 -14.64 -14.24
N ALA A 38 11.83 -14.60 -15.58
CA ALA A 38 12.71 -13.72 -16.38
C ALA A 38 12.48 -12.23 -16.07
N ALA A 39 11.21 -11.82 -15.91
CA ALA A 39 10.87 -10.45 -15.54
C ALA A 39 11.40 -10.08 -14.13
N PHE A 40 11.33 -10.99 -13.17
CA PHE A 40 11.87 -10.77 -11.82
C PHE A 40 13.39 -10.67 -11.81
N VAL A 41 14.08 -11.55 -12.53
CA VAL A 41 15.55 -11.48 -12.69
C VAL A 41 15.96 -10.13 -13.27
N LYS A 42 15.27 -9.68 -14.31
CA LYS A 42 15.52 -8.39 -14.94
C LYS A 42 15.22 -7.22 -14.01
N ALA A 43 14.08 -7.26 -13.31
CA ALA A 43 13.63 -6.18 -12.43
C ALA A 43 14.58 -5.98 -11.23
N GLN A 44 14.99 -7.06 -10.57
CA GLN A 44 15.89 -6.98 -9.41
C GLN A 44 17.31 -6.52 -9.77
N ALA A 45 17.73 -6.67 -11.03
CA ALA A 45 19.02 -6.16 -11.51
C ALA A 45 19.00 -4.66 -11.81
N GLN A 46 17.83 -4.04 -11.91
CA GLN A 46 17.67 -2.65 -12.35
C GLN A 46 17.00 -1.73 -11.30
N ALA A 47 16.44 -2.30 -10.23
CA ALA A 47 15.69 -1.54 -9.24
C ALA A 47 16.04 -1.94 -7.81
N ASP A 48 15.91 -1.01 -6.88
CA ASP A 48 16.09 -1.25 -5.43
C ASP A 48 14.88 -1.94 -4.80
N LEU A 49 13.70 -1.76 -5.41
CA LEU A 49 12.43 -2.30 -4.95
C LEU A 49 11.58 -2.77 -6.13
N VAL A 50 11.16 -4.03 -6.09
CA VAL A 50 10.21 -4.61 -7.04
C VAL A 50 8.83 -4.66 -6.39
N ILE A 51 7.82 -4.17 -7.10
CA ILE A 51 6.43 -4.17 -6.62
C ILE A 51 5.56 -4.90 -7.62
N THR A 52 4.73 -5.84 -7.13
CA THR A 52 3.67 -6.46 -7.93
C THR A 52 2.30 -6.14 -7.36
N SER A 53 1.27 -6.16 -8.20
CA SER A 53 -0.12 -6.07 -7.81
C SER A 53 -0.88 -7.31 -8.30
N GLY A 54 -1.49 -8.04 -7.39
CA GLY A 54 -2.05 -9.38 -7.62
C GLY A 54 -1.04 -10.50 -7.33
N GLY A 55 -1.47 -11.75 -7.46
CA GLY A 55 -0.63 -12.93 -7.26
C GLY A 55 -0.19 -13.21 -5.81
N VAL A 56 -0.70 -12.46 -4.84
CA VAL A 56 -0.37 -12.64 -3.41
C VAL A 56 -1.51 -13.25 -2.58
N SER A 57 -2.59 -13.62 -3.23
CA SER A 57 -3.72 -14.30 -2.58
C SER A 57 -3.47 -15.79 -2.44
N VAL A 58 -3.94 -16.39 -1.34
CA VAL A 58 -3.72 -17.80 -0.95
C VAL A 58 -4.48 -18.79 -1.86
N GLY A 59 -4.66 -18.54 -3.11
CA GLY A 59 -5.38 -19.36 -4.08
C GLY A 59 -5.10 -18.99 -5.52
N GLU A 60 -4.46 -17.86 -5.75
CA GLU A 60 -4.07 -17.40 -7.07
C GLU A 60 -2.56 -17.52 -7.23
N ALA A 61 -2.15 -18.37 -8.17
CA ALA A 61 -0.79 -18.56 -8.63
C ALA A 61 0.17 -19.27 -7.64
N ASP A 62 0.06 -20.58 -7.61
CA ASP A 62 1.06 -21.50 -7.03
C ASP A 62 2.48 -21.21 -7.57
N PHE A 63 2.60 -20.78 -8.83
CA PHE A 63 3.89 -20.47 -9.46
C PHE A 63 4.51 -19.14 -8.97
N THR A 64 3.71 -18.10 -8.63
CA THR A 64 4.25 -16.84 -8.10
C THR A 64 5.03 -17.07 -6.81
N LYS A 65 4.48 -17.89 -5.91
CA LYS A 65 5.15 -18.28 -4.69
C LYS A 65 6.42 -19.08 -5.00
N THR A 66 6.32 -20.06 -5.86
CA THR A 66 7.44 -20.91 -6.28
C THR A 66 8.58 -20.09 -6.91
N VAL A 67 8.26 -19.13 -7.78
CA VAL A 67 9.26 -18.23 -8.37
C VAL A 67 9.90 -17.34 -7.32
N LEU A 68 9.11 -16.72 -6.46
CA LEU A 68 9.64 -15.83 -5.41
C LEU A 68 10.52 -16.58 -4.40
N GLU A 69 10.21 -17.84 -4.09
CA GLU A 69 11.05 -18.70 -3.26
C GLU A 69 12.39 -19.07 -3.92
N LYS A 70 12.42 -19.15 -5.26
CA LYS A 70 13.65 -19.38 -6.01
C LYS A 70 14.54 -18.14 -6.14
N VAL A 71 13.93 -16.97 -6.38
CA VAL A 71 14.68 -15.74 -6.66
C VAL A 71 14.99 -14.91 -5.40
N GLY A 72 14.54 -15.35 -4.22
CA GLY A 72 14.81 -14.65 -2.98
C GLY A 72 14.16 -15.26 -1.74
N GLN A 73 14.22 -14.52 -0.65
CA GLN A 73 13.59 -14.86 0.62
C GLN A 73 12.34 -14.00 0.81
N VAL A 74 11.22 -14.45 0.26
CA VAL A 74 9.94 -13.73 0.33
C VAL A 74 8.95 -14.48 1.22
N ASN A 75 8.35 -13.75 2.14
CA ASN A 75 7.32 -14.27 3.03
C ASN A 75 5.95 -13.71 2.67
N PHE A 76 4.94 -14.56 2.74
CA PHE A 76 3.54 -14.20 2.50
C PHE A 76 2.82 -14.02 3.84
N TRP A 77 2.23 -12.85 4.03
CA TRP A 77 1.64 -12.45 5.30
C TRP A 77 0.12 -12.31 5.19
N LYS A 78 -0.56 -12.70 6.25
CA LYS A 78 -1.97 -12.36 6.50
C LYS A 78 -2.02 -11.27 7.56
N ILE A 79 -1.92 -10.02 7.14
CA ILE A 79 -1.87 -8.89 8.07
C ILE A 79 -3.23 -8.66 8.71
N ALA A 80 -3.24 -8.30 10.00
CA ALA A 80 -4.46 -8.01 10.76
C ALA A 80 -5.02 -6.61 10.42
N MET A 81 -5.24 -6.34 9.13
CA MET A 81 -5.84 -5.10 8.62
C MET A 81 -6.97 -5.38 7.64
N LYS A 82 -7.84 -4.40 7.45
CA LYS A 82 -8.97 -4.44 6.52
C LYS A 82 -9.21 -3.03 5.95
N PRO A 83 -9.17 -2.87 4.60
CA PRO A 83 -8.75 -3.86 3.59
C PRO A 83 -7.23 -4.09 3.59
N GLY A 84 -6.75 -5.08 2.81
CA GLY A 84 -5.31 -5.30 2.62
C GLY A 84 -4.73 -6.44 3.46
N LYS A 85 -5.51 -7.51 3.70
CA LYS A 85 -5.06 -8.67 4.47
C LYS A 85 -3.86 -9.42 3.85
N PRO A 86 -3.85 -9.76 2.53
CA PRO A 86 -2.72 -10.44 1.93
C PRO A 86 -1.62 -9.44 1.57
N PHE A 87 -0.38 -9.77 1.89
CA PHE A 87 0.81 -9.00 1.55
C PHE A 87 2.01 -9.92 1.46
N ALA A 88 2.85 -9.73 0.46
CA ALA A 88 4.13 -10.42 0.36
C ALA A 88 5.27 -9.42 0.51
N PHE A 89 6.29 -9.78 1.29
CA PHE A 89 7.45 -8.93 1.51
C PHE A 89 8.70 -9.78 1.70
N GLY A 90 9.80 -9.33 1.14
CA GLY A 90 11.06 -10.04 1.30
C GLY A 90 12.22 -9.38 0.59
N LYS A 91 13.33 -10.10 0.56
CA LYS A 91 14.55 -9.73 -0.12
C LYS A 91 14.73 -10.68 -1.31
N LEU A 92 14.83 -10.10 -2.50
CA LEU A 92 15.40 -10.75 -3.67
C LEU A 92 16.92 -10.69 -3.58
N GLU A 93 17.62 -11.24 -4.53
CA GLU A 93 19.09 -11.24 -4.53
C GLU A 93 19.64 -9.80 -4.44
N ASN A 94 19.16 -8.89 -5.30
CA ASN A 94 19.66 -7.52 -5.40
C ASN A 94 18.65 -6.43 -5.02
N ALA A 95 17.37 -6.77 -4.87
CA ALA A 95 16.30 -5.82 -4.59
C ALA A 95 15.41 -6.25 -3.43
N TRP A 96 14.64 -5.33 -2.88
CA TRP A 96 13.52 -5.64 -2.01
C TRP A 96 12.28 -5.97 -2.83
N PHE A 97 11.35 -6.71 -2.24
CA PHE A 97 10.11 -7.10 -2.90
C PHE A 97 8.89 -6.75 -2.05
N CYS A 98 7.86 -6.20 -2.69
CA CYS A 98 6.54 -5.97 -2.10
C CYS A 98 5.45 -6.47 -3.05
N GLY A 99 4.65 -7.43 -2.60
CA GLY A 99 3.48 -7.91 -3.32
C GLY A 99 2.21 -7.30 -2.75
N LEU A 100 1.48 -6.55 -3.56
CA LEU A 100 0.23 -5.89 -3.20
C LEU A 100 -0.99 -6.75 -3.54
N PRO A 101 -2.09 -6.62 -2.80
CA PRO A 101 -3.37 -7.25 -3.15
C PRO A 101 -3.88 -6.82 -4.53
N GLY A 102 -4.59 -7.70 -5.23
CA GLY A 102 -5.23 -7.37 -6.51
C GLY A 102 -6.39 -6.38 -6.40
N ASN A 103 -7.13 -6.37 -5.29
CA ASN A 103 -8.19 -5.39 -5.09
C ASN A 103 -7.63 -3.96 -4.98
N PRO A 104 -8.09 -2.98 -5.79
CA PRO A 104 -7.50 -1.63 -5.86
C PRO A 104 -7.49 -0.89 -4.52
N VAL A 105 -8.57 -0.96 -3.75
CA VAL A 105 -8.64 -0.30 -2.44
C VAL A 105 -7.67 -0.94 -1.45
N SER A 106 -7.53 -2.26 -1.51
CA SER A 106 -6.57 -2.99 -0.68
C SER A 106 -5.14 -2.64 -1.06
N ALA A 107 -4.83 -2.59 -2.35
CA ALA A 107 -3.51 -2.21 -2.86
C ALA A 107 -3.12 -0.80 -2.39
N LEU A 108 -4.04 0.17 -2.52
CA LEU A 108 -3.84 1.55 -2.10
C LEU A 108 -3.55 1.66 -0.59
N VAL A 109 -4.38 1.04 0.24
CA VAL A 109 -4.21 1.07 1.70
C VAL A 109 -2.91 0.37 2.11
N THR A 110 -2.61 -0.78 1.52
CA THR A 110 -1.36 -1.52 1.78
C THR A 110 -0.14 -0.71 1.35
N PHE A 111 -0.21 -0.03 0.22
CA PHE A 111 0.87 0.85 -0.23
C PHE A 111 1.16 1.95 0.80
N TYR A 112 0.15 2.68 1.25
CA TYR A 112 0.33 3.77 2.22
C TYR A 112 0.85 3.27 3.56
N GLN A 113 0.37 2.13 4.03
CA GLN A 113 0.70 1.65 5.37
C GLN A 113 2.03 0.88 5.44
N LEU A 114 2.43 0.21 4.35
CA LEU A 114 3.58 -0.69 4.37
C LEU A 114 4.67 -0.30 3.36
N VAL A 115 4.30 -0.03 2.10
CA VAL A 115 5.29 0.22 1.04
C VAL A 115 5.89 1.62 1.16
N GLN A 116 5.08 2.64 1.38
CA GLN A 116 5.57 4.01 1.53
C GLN A 116 6.58 4.19 2.68
N PRO A 117 6.35 3.64 3.89
CA PRO A 117 7.36 3.64 4.94
C PRO A 117 8.64 2.87 4.57
N ALA A 118 8.50 1.74 3.85
CA ALA A 118 9.65 0.98 3.38
C ALA A 118 10.50 1.79 2.40
N ILE A 119 9.88 2.44 1.41
CA ILE A 119 10.55 3.35 0.47
C ILE A 119 11.26 4.48 1.22
N ALA A 120 10.60 5.10 2.20
CA ALA A 120 11.22 6.16 2.98
C ALA A 120 12.47 5.68 3.73
N LYS A 121 12.47 4.45 4.23
CA LYS A 121 13.63 3.84 4.88
C LYS A 121 14.73 3.50 3.87
N LEU A 122 14.39 2.94 2.72
CA LEU A 122 15.34 2.63 1.64
C LEU A 122 16.04 3.89 1.11
N SER A 123 15.32 5.00 1.00
CA SER A 123 15.88 6.31 0.61
C SER A 123 16.70 7.00 1.71
N GLY A 124 17.04 6.32 2.79
CA GLY A 124 17.92 6.82 3.85
C GLY A 124 17.27 7.83 4.81
N LYS A 125 15.93 7.99 4.79
CA LYS A 125 15.25 8.90 5.72
C LYS A 125 15.29 8.34 7.14
N LYS A 126 16.08 8.98 8.01
CA LYS A 126 16.18 8.60 9.43
C LYS A 126 14.84 8.75 10.18
N HIS A 127 14.10 9.79 9.86
CA HIS A 127 12.80 10.10 10.45
C HIS A 127 11.76 10.32 9.33
N PRO A 128 11.16 9.26 8.77
CA PRO A 128 10.12 9.42 7.77
C PRO A 128 8.92 10.16 8.39
N LYS A 129 8.38 11.12 7.63
CA LYS A 129 7.18 11.84 8.07
C LYS A 129 6.06 10.84 8.30
N LYS A 130 5.55 10.81 9.52
CA LYS A 130 4.33 10.04 9.82
C LYS A 130 3.16 10.64 9.05
N GLN A 131 2.24 9.80 8.62
CA GLN A 131 0.97 10.27 8.09
C GLN A 131 0.28 11.16 9.15
N PRO A 132 -0.35 12.27 8.75
CA PRO A 132 -1.07 13.11 9.70
C PRO A 132 -2.19 12.30 10.36
N HIS A 133 -2.27 12.37 11.67
CA HIS A 133 -3.30 11.74 12.48
C HIS A 133 -4.00 12.81 13.30
N PHE A 134 -5.32 12.74 13.33
CA PHE A 134 -6.15 13.55 14.21
C PHE A 134 -7.31 12.70 14.73
N GLN A 135 -7.85 13.10 15.88
CA GLN A 135 -9.03 12.48 16.42
C GLN A 135 -10.27 13.20 15.91
N ALA A 136 -11.32 12.47 15.64
CA ALA A 136 -12.61 13.01 15.21
C ALA A 136 -13.74 12.25 15.90
N ILE A 137 -14.87 12.92 16.09
CA ILE A 137 -16.08 12.31 16.62
C ILE A 137 -16.87 11.71 15.47
N ALA A 138 -17.14 10.41 15.53
CA ALA A 138 -17.95 9.73 14.54
C ALA A 138 -19.42 10.17 14.69
N GLN A 139 -20.02 10.69 13.63
CA GLN A 139 -21.45 11.06 13.60
C GLN A 139 -22.36 9.88 13.30
N THR A 140 -21.81 8.74 12.91
CA THR A 140 -22.56 7.52 12.60
C THR A 140 -21.96 6.32 13.32
N ASN A 141 -22.77 5.30 13.54
CA ASN A 141 -22.30 4.05 14.14
C ASN A 141 -21.36 3.32 13.16
N LEU A 142 -20.11 3.14 13.57
CA LEU A 142 -19.10 2.40 12.81
C LEU A 142 -19.10 0.94 13.30
N LYS A 143 -19.62 0.04 12.47
CA LYS A 143 -19.57 -1.41 12.77
C LYS A 143 -18.14 -1.91 12.57
N LYS A 144 -17.55 -2.44 13.62
CA LYS A 144 -16.21 -3.02 13.61
C LYS A 144 -16.18 -4.33 14.39
N ALA A 145 -15.62 -5.38 13.78
CA ALA A 145 -15.26 -6.60 14.51
C ALA A 145 -13.86 -6.45 15.14
N PRO A 146 -13.62 -7.00 16.33
CA PRO A 146 -12.29 -6.99 16.96
C PRO A 146 -11.29 -7.83 16.16
N GLY A 147 -10.01 -7.67 16.45
CA GLY A 147 -8.91 -8.48 15.91
C GLY A 147 -8.24 -7.94 14.64
N ARG A 148 -8.76 -6.89 14.00
CA ARG A 148 -8.12 -6.26 12.84
C ARG A 148 -8.22 -4.75 12.91
N LEU A 149 -7.22 -4.05 12.38
CA LEU A 149 -7.28 -2.60 12.16
C LEU A 149 -8.09 -2.31 10.90
N ASP A 150 -9.20 -1.59 11.02
CA ASP A 150 -10.06 -1.24 9.90
C ASP A 150 -9.74 0.17 9.38
N PHE A 151 -9.42 0.26 8.09
CA PHE A 151 -9.23 1.51 7.36
C PHE A 151 -10.51 1.82 6.58
N GLN A 152 -11.38 2.61 7.20
CA GLN A 152 -12.64 3.03 6.58
C GLN A 152 -12.45 4.40 5.92
N ARG A 153 -13.04 4.57 4.74
CA ARG A 153 -13.08 5.87 4.08
C ARG A 153 -14.22 6.69 4.65
N GLY A 154 -13.99 7.95 4.85
CA GLY A 154 -15.00 8.87 5.35
C GLY A 154 -14.71 10.30 4.94
N PHE A 155 -15.68 11.16 5.17
CA PHE A 155 -15.51 12.60 5.09
C PHE A 155 -15.36 13.14 6.50
N TYR A 156 -14.54 14.18 6.65
CA TYR A 156 -14.44 14.91 7.91
C TYR A 156 -14.69 16.39 7.67
N GLN A 157 -15.25 17.06 8.67
CA GLN A 157 -15.45 18.48 8.69
C GLN A 157 -14.73 19.07 9.88
N ILE A 158 -13.93 20.10 9.65
CA ILE A 158 -13.32 20.87 10.73
C ILE A 158 -14.39 21.83 11.25
N CYS A 159 -14.81 21.65 12.50
CA CYS A 159 -15.67 22.57 13.19
C CYS A 159 -14.82 23.48 14.06
N LEU A 160 -14.80 24.77 13.77
CA LEU A 160 -14.17 25.77 14.64
C LEU A 160 -15.11 26.03 15.82
N LEU A 161 -14.90 25.30 16.92
CA LEU A 161 -15.50 25.66 18.20
C LEU A 161 -14.68 26.79 18.79
N TYR A 162 -15.25 28.00 18.82
CA TYR A 162 -14.71 29.07 19.60
C TYR A 162 -15.00 28.78 21.06
N THR A 163 -14.00 28.30 21.79
CA THR A 163 -14.11 27.95 23.21
C THR A 163 -13.87 29.13 24.18
N SER A 164 -13.52 30.30 23.64
CA SER A 164 -13.41 31.55 24.44
C SER A 164 -14.35 32.58 23.87
N PRO A 165 -15.20 33.21 24.74
CA PRO A 165 -15.96 34.36 24.33
C PRO A 165 -15.00 35.46 23.91
N SER A 166 -15.26 36.08 22.75
CA SER A 166 -14.52 37.24 22.26
C SER A 166 -14.59 38.33 23.36
N PRO A 167 -13.52 39.14 23.58
CA PRO A 167 -13.60 40.29 24.46
C PRO A 167 -14.73 41.29 24.12
N ARG A 168 -15.31 41.18 22.90
CA ARG A 168 -16.49 41.96 22.49
C ARG A 168 -17.80 41.43 23.11
N ASP A 169 -17.88 40.15 23.45
CA ASP A 169 -19.10 39.53 23.97
C ASP A 169 -19.28 39.80 25.49
N GLN A 170 -18.27 40.39 26.14
CA GLN A 170 -18.33 40.81 27.55
C GLN A 170 -18.85 42.23 27.80
N ARG A 171 -19.25 42.94 26.72
CA ARG A 171 -19.84 44.28 26.85
C ARG A 171 -21.35 44.23 26.64
N GLY A 172 -22.06 43.70 27.62
CA GLY A 172 -23.53 43.60 27.54
C GLY A 172 -24.12 43.08 28.83
N SER A 173 -23.96 43.84 29.89
CA SER A 173 -24.82 43.82 31.11
C SER A 173 -24.63 45.12 31.87
#